data_d0452eda3c5f751c3b2020c7d093ba1f
#
_entry.id   d0452eda3c5f751c3b2020c7d093ba1f
#
_cell.length_a   1.000
_cell.length_b   1.000
_cell.length_c   1.000
_cell.angle_alpha   90.00
_cell.angle_beta   90.00
_cell.angle_gamma   90.00
#
_symmetry.space_group_name_H-M   'P 1'
#
loop_
_entity.id
_entity.type
_entity.pdbx_description
1 polymer ?
#
loop_
_entity_poly.entity_id
_entity_poly.type
_entity_poly.pdbx_seq_one_letter_code
_entity_poly.pdbx_strand_id
1 'polypeptide(L)'
;MIPKHIAYAEAIHSNTAKRKGIENIPNSCQIQNMKTIGEKIFEPLRKFVGGPIKITSMFRSTALNKAIGGAKSSQHMKGQAMDIDDVYGLSLIHISEPTRLSTI
;
A
#
# COMPACT_ATOMS: atom_id res chain seq x y z
N MET A 1 -4.08 -7.17 -12.88
CA MET A 1 -3.13 -6.09 -13.06
C MET A 1 -3.51 -4.91 -12.18
N ILE A 2 -2.55 -4.29 -11.53
CA ILE A 2 -2.82 -3.12 -10.70
C ILE A 2 -2.89 -1.85 -11.57
N PRO A 3 -3.45 -0.74 -11.03
CA PRO A 3 -3.63 0.49 -11.80
C PRO A 3 -2.35 1.03 -12.43
N LYS A 4 -2.50 1.78 -13.50
CA LYS A 4 -1.38 2.24 -14.32
C LYS A 4 -0.36 3.11 -13.59
N HIS A 5 -0.76 3.78 -12.51
CA HIS A 5 0.15 4.66 -11.76
C HIS A 5 0.76 3.97 -10.54
N ILE A 6 0.52 2.66 -10.38
CA ILE A 6 1.12 1.86 -9.32
C ILE A 6 1.86 0.69 -9.96
N ALA A 7 3.19 0.70 -9.88
CA ALA A 7 3.98 -0.42 -10.35
C ALA A 7 3.88 -1.57 -9.36
N TYR A 8 3.86 -2.81 -9.85
CA TYR A 8 3.82 -3.99 -8.97
C TYR A 8 5.01 -3.98 -7.99
N ALA A 9 6.20 -3.65 -8.47
CA ALA A 9 7.38 -3.57 -7.61
C ALA A 9 7.22 -2.55 -6.49
N GLU A 10 6.55 -1.43 -6.77
CA GLU A 10 6.27 -0.39 -5.79
C GLU A 10 5.26 -0.87 -4.75
N ALA A 11 4.24 -1.60 -5.19
CA ALA A 11 3.19 -2.10 -4.31
C ALA A 11 3.69 -3.12 -3.30
N ILE A 12 4.72 -3.90 -3.65
CA ILE A 12 5.29 -4.91 -2.77
C ILE A 12 6.62 -4.49 -2.13
N HIS A 13 7.06 -3.26 -2.38
CA HIS A 13 8.37 -2.81 -1.89
C HIS A 13 8.43 -2.74 -0.36
N SER A 14 9.52 -3.26 0.20
CA SER A 14 9.81 -3.15 1.62
C SER A 14 11.31 -3.31 1.85
N ASN A 15 11.94 -2.31 2.44
CA ASN A 15 13.35 -2.37 2.81
C ASN A 15 13.60 -3.46 3.87
N THR A 16 12.65 -3.62 4.79
CA THR A 16 12.74 -4.66 5.82
C THR A 16 12.70 -6.05 5.22
N ALA A 17 11.81 -6.28 4.24
CA ALA A 17 11.72 -7.57 3.56
C ALA A 17 13.03 -7.90 2.85
N LYS A 18 13.61 -6.93 2.15
CA LYS A 18 14.89 -7.10 1.46
C LYS A 18 16.01 -7.41 2.45
N ARG A 19 16.11 -6.65 3.52
CA ARG A 19 17.17 -6.77 4.51
C ARG A 19 17.13 -8.11 5.24
N LYS A 20 15.92 -8.59 5.55
CA LYS A 20 15.73 -9.83 6.31
C LYS A 20 15.48 -11.05 5.43
N GLY A 21 15.45 -10.88 4.12
CA GLY A 21 15.18 -11.98 3.21
C GLY A 21 13.77 -12.54 3.32
N ILE A 22 12.80 -11.71 3.66
CA ILE A 22 11.41 -12.11 3.80
C ILE A 22 10.70 -11.98 2.46
N GLU A 23 10.00 -13.05 2.07
CA GLU A 23 9.19 -13.02 0.85
C GLU A 23 7.95 -12.15 1.06
N ASN A 24 7.69 -11.25 0.11
CA ASN A 24 6.56 -10.33 0.18
C ASN A 24 5.79 -10.38 -1.14
N ILE A 25 5.16 -11.52 -1.41
CA ILE A 25 4.46 -11.80 -2.67
C ILE A 25 2.97 -12.00 -2.40
N PRO A 26 2.10 -11.18 -2.99
CA PRO A 26 0.66 -11.31 -2.79
C PRO A 26 0.06 -12.45 -3.62
N ASN A 27 -1.01 -13.05 -3.11
CA ASN A 27 -1.80 -14.02 -3.86
C ASN A 27 -2.83 -13.29 -4.75
N SER A 28 -3.62 -14.05 -5.52
CA SER A 28 -4.59 -13.48 -6.45
C SER A 28 -5.63 -12.59 -5.78
N CYS A 29 -6.14 -13.00 -4.61
CA CYS A 29 -7.12 -12.21 -3.88
C CYS A 29 -6.53 -10.90 -3.39
N GLN A 30 -5.30 -10.95 -2.91
CA GLN A 30 -4.61 -9.75 -2.42
C GLN A 30 -4.32 -8.79 -3.56
N ILE A 31 -3.92 -9.30 -4.72
CA ILE A 31 -3.70 -8.48 -5.91
C ILE A 31 -5.00 -7.81 -6.34
N GLN A 32 -6.11 -8.55 -6.31
CA GLN A 32 -7.42 -8.00 -6.67
C GLN A 32 -7.83 -6.88 -5.70
N ASN A 33 -7.57 -7.06 -4.41
CA ASN A 33 -7.85 -6.03 -3.40
C ASN A 33 -7.01 -4.78 -3.64
N MET A 34 -5.72 -4.96 -3.97
CA MET A 34 -4.84 -3.82 -4.28
C MET A 34 -5.32 -3.08 -5.52
N LYS A 35 -5.78 -3.81 -6.52
CA LYS A 35 -6.33 -3.22 -7.73
C LYS A 35 -7.56 -2.37 -7.40
N THR A 36 -8.43 -2.88 -6.55
CA THR A 36 -9.65 -2.18 -6.14
C THR A 36 -9.34 -0.86 -5.42
N ILE A 37 -8.46 -0.90 -4.41
CA ILE A 37 -8.12 0.31 -3.66
C ILE A 37 -7.38 1.31 -4.56
N GLY A 38 -6.53 0.80 -5.45
CA GLY A 38 -5.81 1.65 -6.40
C GLY A 38 -6.76 2.37 -7.35
N GLU A 39 -7.69 1.65 -7.96
CA GLU A 39 -8.62 2.22 -8.92
C GLU A 39 -9.62 3.17 -8.26
N LYS A 40 -10.14 2.81 -7.08
CA LYS A 40 -11.20 3.58 -6.43
C LYS A 40 -10.72 4.77 -5.64
N ILE A 41 -9.49 4.71 -5.14
CA ILE A 41 -8.98 5.74 -4.23
C ILE A 41 -7.72 6.40 -4.76
N PHE A 42 -6.71 5.61 -5.08
CA PHE A 42 -5.40 6.15 -5.46
C PHE A 42 -5.45 6.94 -6.77
N GLU A 43 -6.03 6.38 -7.82
CA GLU A 43 -6.09 7.05 -9.13
C GLU A 43 -6.90 8.35 -9.07
N PRO A 44 -8.10 8.36 -8.46
CA PRO A 44 -8.83 9.63 -8.31
C PRO A 44 -8.08 10.65 -7.49
N LEU A 45 -7.40 10.22 -6.42
CA LEU A 45 -6.62 11.13 -5.58
C LEU A 45 -5.45 11.72 -6.35
N ARG A 46 -4.73 10.89 -7.11
CA ARG A 46 -3.62 11.33 -7.95
C ARG A 46 -4.08 12.36 -8.97
N LYS A 47 -5.23 12.13 -9.59
CA LYS A 47 -5.81 13.05 -10.55
C LYS A 47 -6.19 14.38 -9.89
N PHE A 48 -6.78 14.31 -8.71
CA PHE A 48 -7.16 15.50 -7.95
C PHE A 48 -5.93 16.35 -7.59
N VAL A 49 -4.87 15.70 -7.15
CA VAL A 49 -3.61 16.36 -6.78
C VAL A 49 -2.89 16.91 -8.00
N GLY A 50 -3.06 16.28 -9.16
CA GLY A 50 -2.46 16.71 -10.41
C GLY A 50 -1.01 16.32 -10.60
N GLY A 51 -0.53 15.32 -9.86
CA GLY A 51 0.86 14.87 -9.99
C GLY A 51 1.14 13.56 -9.26
N PRO A 52 2.39 13.08 -9.34
CA PRO A 52 2.76 11.82 -8.70
C PRO A 52 2.58 11.84 -7.19
N ILE A 53 2.16 10.69 -6.65
CA ILE A 53 2.06 10.47 -5.21
C ILE A 53 2.92 9.26 -4.87
N LYS A 54 3.82 9.41 -3.90
CA LYS A 54 4.71 8.32 -3.51
C LYS A 54 3.99 7.35 -2.57
N ILE A 55 4.04 6.06 -2.89
CA ILE A 55 3.53 5.00 -2.02
C ILE A 55 4.67 4.56 -1.13
N THR A 56 4.47 4.62 0.19
CA THR A 56 5.49 4.21 1.16
C THR A 56 5.29 2.77 1.61
N SER A 57 4.06 2.28 1.63
CA SER A 57 3.76 0.89 1.97
C SER A 57 2.39 0.53 1.40
N MET A 58 2.27 -0.66 0.82
CA MET A 58 0.99 -1.13 0.33
C MET A 58 0.73 -2.56 0.79
N PHE A 59 1.34 -3.56 0.15
CA PHE A 59 1.16 -4.94 0.55
C PHE A 59 2.21 -5.39 1.56
N ARG A 60 1.79 -6.14 2.57
CA ARG A 60 2.68 -6.82 3.51
C ARG A 60 2.25 -8.28 3.66
N SER A 61 3.19 -9.22 3.46
CA SER A 61 2.94 -10.62 3.76
C SER A 61 2.80 -10.79 5.28
N THR A 62 2.22 -11.90 5.70
CA THR A 62 2.07 -12.20 7.14
C THR A 62 3.42 -12.20 7.85
N ALA A 63 4.43 -12.81 7.23
CA ALA A 63 5.78 -12.87 7.80
C ALA A 63 6.38 -11.47 7.93
N LEU A 64 6.23 -10.62 6.91
CA LEU A 64 6.75 -9.26 6.95
C LEU A 64 6.02 -8.42 7.99
N ASN A 65 4.71 -8.52 8.06
CA ASN A 65 3.91 -7.79 9.04
C ASN A 65 4.34 -8.14 10.46
N LYS A 66 4.59 -9.41 10.72
CA LYS A 66 5.08 -9.89 12.02
C LYS A 66 6.46 -9.31 12.33
N ALA A 67 7.35 -9.31 11.34
CA ALA A 67 8.72 -8.83 11.50
C ALA A 67 8.80 -7.34 11.86
N ILE A 68 7.88 -6.53 11.34
CA ILE A 68 7.87 -5.09 11.63
C ILE A 68 6.96 -4.73 12.81
N GLY A 69 6.35 -5.72 13.46
CA GLY A 69 5.47 -5.49 14.60
C GLY A 69 4.11 -4.89 14.24
N GLY A 70 3.62 -5.17 13.03
CA GLY A 70 2.32 -4.69 12.60
C GLY A 70 1.17 -5.39 13.33
N ALA A 71 -0.02 -4.80 13.27
CA ALA A 71 -1.21 -5.35 13.89
C ALA A 71 -1.58 -6.72 13.28
N LYS A 72 -2.07 -7.64 14.10
CA LYS A 72 -2.46 -8.98 13.64
C LYS A 72 -3.50 -8.95 12.52
N SER A 73 -4.39 -7.97 12.55
CA SER A 73 -5.46 -7.84 11.57
C SER A 73 -5.22 -6.68 10.62
N SER A 74 -3.95 -6.37 10.33
CA SER A 74 -3.62 -5.28 9.44
C SER A 74 -4.21 -5.49 8.04
N GLN A 75 -4.85 -4.47 7.51
CA GLN A 75 -5.40 -4.51 6.16
C GLN A 75 -4.33 -4.52 5.08
N HIS A 76 -3.08 -4.13 5.42
CA HIS A 76 -1.95 -4.28 4.49
C HIS A 76 -1.73 -5.74 4.10
N MET A 77 -2.00 -6.68 5.01
CA MET A 77 -1.86 -8.12 4.73
C MET A 77 -2.91 -8.62 3.76
N LYS A 78 -4.01 -7.90 3.61
CA LYS A 78 -5.10 -8.26 2.70
C LYS A 78 -5.02 -7.53 1.37
N GLY A 79 -4.06 -6.61 1.22
CA GLY A 79 -4.00 -5.73 0.06
C GLY A 79 -5.07 -4.65 0.08
N GLN A 80 -5.65 -4.37 1.23
CA GLN A 80 -6.75 -3.42 1.40
C GLN A 80 -6.32 -2.11 2.05
N ALA A 81 -5.04 -1.84 2.11
CA ALA A 81 -4.52 -0.61 2.69
C ALA A 81 -3.25 -0.17 1.97
N MET A 82 -2.99 1.12 2.00
CA MET A 82 -1.75 1.69 1.50
C MET A 82 -1.40 2.93 2.30
N ASP A 83 -0.11 3.18 2.47
CA ASP A 83 0.42 4.39 3.07
C ASP A 83 1.07 5.21 1.97
N ILE A 84 0.77 6.49 1.91
CA ILE A 84 1.33 7.40 0.91
C ILE A 84 1.87 8.65 1.60
N ASP A 85 2.83 9.32 0.95
CA ASP A 85 3.26 10.65 1.39
C ASP A 85 2.22 11.66 0.93
N ASP A 86 1.99 12.70 1.72
CA ASP A 86 1.13 13.79 1.26
C ASP A 86 1.86 14.59 0.17
N VAL A 87 1.13 15.50 -0.50
CA VAL A 87 1.67 16.25 -1.64
C VAL A 87 2.89 17.09 -1.30
N TYR A 88 3.05 17.45 -0.04
CA TYR A 88 4.17 18.29 0.41
C TYR A 88 5.25 17.47 1.12
N GLY A 89 5.04 16.18 1.29
CA GLY A 89 5.99 15.31 1.99
C GLY A 89 6.08 15.59 3.49
N LEU A 90 5.07 16.22 4.06
CA LEU A 90 5.09 16.62 5.48
C LEU A 90 4.54 15.56 6.42
N SER A 91 3.73 14.63 5.90
CA SER A 91 3.17 13.56 6.72
C SER A 91 2.79 12.36 5.86
N LEU A 92 2.57 11.23 6.52
CA LEU A 92 2.07 10.03 5.85
C LEU A 92 0.56 9.99 5.96
N ILE A 93 -0.09 9.50 4.91
CA ILE A 93 -1.54 9.33 4.87
C ILE A 93 -1.83 7.84 4.71
N HIS A 94 -2.67 7.32 5.60
CA HIS A 94 -3.10 5.93 5.56
C HIS A 94 -4.46 5.83 4.87
N ILE A 95 -4.56 4.94 3.89
CA ILE A 95 -5.79 4.65 3.16
C ILE A 95 -6.16 3.21 3.41
N SER A 96 -7.39 2.93 3.78
CA SER A 96 -7.86 1.55 4.02
C SER A 96 -9.29 1.33 3.54
N GLU A 97 -9.64 0.07 3.32
CA GLU A 97 -11.01 -0.35 3.02
C GLU A 97 -11.75 -0.71 4.32
N PRO A 98 -13.02 -0.36 4.49
CA PRO A 98 -13.78 0.55 3.63
C PRO A 98 -13.13 1.93 3.60
N THR A 99 -13.39 2.70 2.53
CA THR A 99 -12.69 3.95 2.24
C THR A 99 -12.50 4.83 3.46
N ARG A 100 -11.24 5.03 3.84
CA ARG A 100 -10.83 5.87 4.97
C ARG A 100 -9.49 6.50 4.67
N LEU A 101 -9.40 7.80 4.95
CA LEU A 101 -8.14 8.54 4.87
C LEU A 101 -7.84 9.07 6.27
N SER A 102 -6.63 8.82 6.74
CA SER A 102 -6.21 9.37 8.02
C SER A 102 -4.72 9.70 7.98
N THR A 103 -4.33 10.75 8.67
CA THR A 103 -2.93 11.13 8.82
C THR A 103 -2.30 10.25 9.88
N ILE A 104 -1.15 9.70 9.56
CA ILE A 104 -0.39 8.83 10.46
C ILE A 104 0.55 9.67 11.31
#